data_9613c28b65c14065fc465e91f2be8266
#
_entry.id   9613c28b65c14065fc465e91f2be8266
#
_cell.length_a   1.000
_cell.length_b   1.000
_cell.length_c   1.000
_cell.angle_alpha   90.00
_cell.angle_beta   90.00
_cell.angle_gamma   90.00
#
_symmetry.space_group_name_H-M   'P 1'
#
loop_
_entity.id
_entity.type
_entity.pdbx_description
1 polymer ?
#
loop_
_entity_poly.entity_id
_entity_poly.type
_entity_poly.pdbx_seq_one_letter_code
_entity_poly.pdbx_strand_id
1 'polypeptide(L)'
;MTRDLLSTQLCIAMTSIAPRALARFKVLDLSRVRSGPNCVRVLADFGADVLRIEPPAGVDPNEVLFASNREGGDFQNLNRNKRSLTLNLKKPGALEILMRLVAQADVLVENWRPDVKHKLGLGYEDLARVNPRIILASISGFGQDGPYAERPGFDQIIQGMGGLMSVTGDTDSGPFRAGLAVADLSAGLYCALGILAALHEREVSGRGQWVHSSLLHAQIAMMDFQVARYINDGNVPVQEGNNHPTSSPMGLFTASDGSFNLGASGQGNWKRLCELLAKPEWLADPEFTTEALRVAHRPRLNALLNQVFLTHTVHQWVDRLNQVGVPAGPVYTVPQVMQDPQVKHLGVTETLETPHGPKHYITQAVTLSRTPAEVRTHAPGWGEHTDAVLTDIGYSSTEIAQFHAQGVV
;
A
#
# COMPACT_ATOMS: atom_id res chain seq x y z
N MET A 1 50.62 41.32 -29.01
CA MET A 1 49.97 40.45 -30.00
C MET A 1 49.56 39.16 -29.32
N THR A 2 48.40 39.09 -28.78
CA THR A 2 47.83 37.89 -28.22
C THR A 2 46.33 37.92 -28.56
N ARG A 3 45.90 36.92 -29.32
CA ARG A 3 44.51 36.74 -29.74
C ARG A 3 43.74 35.96 -28.66
N ASP A 4 42.80 36.62 -28.07
CA ASP A 4 41.75 35.97 -27.26
C ASP A 4 40.73 35.36 -28.21
N LEU A 5 40.60 34.04 -28.11
CA LEU A 5 39.53 33.27 -28.72
C LEU A 5 38.53 32.93 -27.61
N LEU A 6 37.49 33.75 -27.50
CA LEU A 6 36.28 33.44 -26.72
C LEU A 6 35.50 32.34 -27.44
N SER A 7 35.62 31.11 -26.96
CA SER A 7 34.74 30.01 -27.34
C SER A 7 33.48 30.10 -26.46
N THR A 8 32.40 30.62 -27.01
CA THR A 8 31.07 30.59 -26.44
C THR A 8 30.54 29.17 -26.56
N GLN A 9 30.72 28.37 -25.52
CA GLN A 9 30.00 27.11 -25.41
C GLN A 9 28.53 27.42 -25.01
N LEU A 10 27.64 27.29 -25.98
CA LEU A 10 26.19 27.23 -25.74
C LEU A 10 25.92 25.91 -25.02
N CYS A 11 25.83 25.95 -23.70
CA CYS A 11 25.31 24.86 -22.89
C CYS A 11 23.79 24.82 -23.11
N ILE A 12 23.34 24.04 -24.10
CA ILE A 12 21.94 23.66 -24.19
C ILE A 12 21.72 22.74 -23.00
N ALA A 13 21.11 23.25 -21.95
CA ALA A 13 20.58 22.44 -20.86
C ALA A 13 19.45 21.58 -21.42
N MET A 14 19.81 20.41 -21.96
CA MET A 14 18.83 19.33 -22.10
C MET A 14 18.42 18.98 -20.67
N THR A 15 17.22 19.40 -20.28
CA THR A 15 16.56 18.86 -19.11
C THR A 15 16.39 17.36 -19.37
N SER A 16 17.37 16.56 -18.97
CA SER A 16 17.26 15.11 -19.01
C SER A 16 16.16 14.74 -18.01
N ILE A 17 15.00 14.34 -18.53
CA ILE A 17 13.98 13.70 -17.72
C ILE A 17 14.68 12.54 -17.00
N ALA A 18 14.67 12.56 -15.68
CA ALA A 18 15.30 11.52 -14.87
C ALA A 18 14.80 10.13 -15.35
N PRO A 19 15.67 9.15 -15.55
CA PRO A 19 15.25 7.84 -16.01
C PRO A 19 14.34 7.22 -14.97
N ARG A 20 13.15 6.80 -15.36
CA ARG A 20 12.18 6.13 -14.50
C ARG A 20 12.43 4.63 -14.49
N ALA A 21 12.38 4.02 -13.30
CA ALA A 21 12.75 2.61 -13.11
C ALA A 21 11.93 1.65 -13.98
N LEU A 22 10.62 1.93 -14.14
CA LEU A 22 9.70 1.06 -14.86
C LEU A 22 9.18 1.65 -16.19
N ALA A 23 9.81 2.70 -16.74
CA ALA A 23 9.33 3.42 -17.92
C ALA A 23 9.10 2.56 -19.18
N ARG A 24 9.78 1.42 -19.26
CA ARG A 24 9.67 0.50 -20.40
C ARG A 24 8.48 -0.44 -20.34
N PHE A 25 7.79 -0.52 -19.19
CA PHE A 25 6.72 -1.50 -18.98
C PHE A 25 5.34 -0.90 -19.15
N LYS A 26 4.49 -1.62 -19.89
CA LYS A 26 3.08 -1.30 -20.13
C LYS A 26 2.19 -2.19 -19.26
N VAL A 27 1.33 -1.58 -18.47
CA VAL A 27 0.45 -2.25 -17.51
C VAL A 27 -1.01 -1.97 -17.86
N LEU A 28 -1.79 -3.02 -18.04
CA LEU A 28 -3.25 -2.96 -18.17
C LEU A 28 -3.89 -3.18 -16.80
N ASP A 29 -4.63 -2.17 -16.32
CA ASP A 29 -5.29 -2.17 -15.02
C ASP A 29 -6.80 -2.38 -15.17
N LEU A 30 -7.27 -3.62 -14.96
CA LEU A 30 -8.69 -3.97 -14.94
C LEU A 30 -9.23 -4.04 -13.52
N SER A 31 -8.45 -3.59 -12.54
CA SER A 31 -8.77 -3.73 -11.13
C SER A 31 -9.69 -2.63 -10.60
N ARG A 32 -10.34 -2.91 -9.46
CA ARG A 32 -11.32 -2.03 -8.83
C ARG A 32 -11.08 -1.93 -7.33
N VAL A 33 -11.80 -1.02 -6.69
CA VAL A 33 -11.83 -0.81 -5.25
C VAL A 33 -10.48 -0.37 -4.71
N ARG A 34 -9.66 -1.27 -4.13
CA ARG A 34 -8.45 -0.86 -3.41
C ARG A 34 -7.22 -1.73 -3.68
N SER A 35 -7.30 -3.05 -3.50
CA SER A 35 -6.12 -3.93 -3.56
C SER A 35 -5.38 -3.87 -4.91
N GLY A 36 -6.12 -4.04 -6.02
CA GLY A 36 -5.56 -3.92 -7.36
C GLY A 36 -5.09 -2.50 -7.71
N PRO A 37 -5.93 -1.47 -7.54
CA PRO A 37 -5.51 -0.08 -7.78
C PRO A 37 -4.28 0.32 -6.97
N ASN A 38 -4.12 -0.15 -5.72
CA ASN A 38 -2.92 0.07 -4.90
C ASN A 38 -1.69 -0.63 -5.49
N CYS A 39 -1.83 -1.88 -5.92
CA CYS A 39 -0.76 -2.63 -6.61
C CYS A 39 -0.26 -1.85 -7.83
N VAL A 40 -1.18 -1.45 -8.71
CA VAL A 40 -0.85 -0.77 -9.97
C VAL A 40 -0.31 0.64 -9.73
N ARG A 41 -0.81 1.35 -8.71
CA ARG A 41 -0.28 2.67 -8.32
C ARG A 41 1.22 2.61 -8.01
N VAL A 42 1.68 1.56 -7.32
CA VAL A 42 3.12 1.39 -7.04
C VAL A 42 3.91 1.33 -8.34
N LEU A 43 3.46 0.55 -9.32
CA LEU A 43 4.13 0.44 -10.62
C LEU A 43 4.10 1.78 -11.40
N ALA A 44 2.94 2.47 -11.36
CA ALA A 44 2.75 3.76 -12.01
C ALA A 44 3.67 4.83 -11.43
N ASP A 45 3.81 4.91 -10.11
CA ASP A 45 4.67 5.90 -9.46
C ASP A 45 6.15 5.69 -9.78
N PHE A 46 6.59 4.44 -9.95
CA PHE A 46 7.94 4.12 -10.44
C PHE A 46 8.09 4.23 -11.96
N GLY A 47 7.07 4.69 -12.66
CA GLY A 47 7.16 5.13 -14.05
C GLY A 47 6.57 4.22 -15.10
N ALA A 48 5.94 3.09 -14.74
CA ALA A 48 5.24 2.25 -15.72
C ALA A 48 4.16 3.04 -16.46
N ASP A 49 3.95 2.72 -17.74
CA ASP A 49 2.84 3.24 -18.55
C ASP A 49 1.58 2.41 -18.23
N VAL A 50 0.70 3.01 -17.43
CA VAL A 50 -0.49 2.33 -16.93
C VAL A 50 -1.74 2.79 -17.66
N LEU A 51 -2.46 1.84 -18.26
CA LEU A 51 -3.77 2.03 -18.84
C LEU A 51 -4.83 1.37 -17.95
N ARG A 52 -5.63 2.19 -17.27
CA ARG A 52 -6.82 1.74 -16.55
C ARG A 52 -7.93 1.47 -17.56
N ILE A 53 -8.49 0.27 -17.52
CA ILE A 53 -9.61 -0.16 -18.36
C ILE A 53 -10.84 -0.30 -17.46
N GLU A 54 -11.86 0.48 -17.75
CA GLU A 54 -13.06 0.56 -16.93
C GLU A 54 -14.33 0.54 -17.81
N PRO A 55 -15.50 0.10 -17.31
CA PRO A 55 -16.73 0.15 -18.10
C PRO A 55 -17.11 1.59 -18.46
N PRO A 56 -17.81 1.83 -19.57
CA PRO A 56 -18.45 3.11 -19.83
C PRO A 56 -19.40 3.51 -18.69
N ALA A 57 -19.61 4.81 -18.50
CA ALA A 57 -20.47 5.34 -17.45
C ALA A 57 -21.89 4.72 -17.52
N GLY A 58 -22.47 4.41 -16.37
CA GLY A 58 -23.81 3.81 -16.25
C GLY A 58 -23.89 2.31 -16.56
N VAL A 59 -22.80 1.65 -16.92
CA VAL A 59 -22.78 0.20 -17.23
C VAL A 59 -22.56 -0.66 -15.99
N ASP A 60 -21.78 -0.19 -15.03
CA ASP A 60 -21.53 -0.92 -13.78
C ASP A 60 -22.56 -0.54 -12.71
N PRO A 61 -23.40 -1.45 -12.23
CA PRO A 61 -24.38 -1.15 -11.18
C PRO A 61 -23.72 -0.72 -9.84
N ASN A 62 -22.43 -1.00 -9.66
CA ASN A 62 -21.67 -0.61 -8.47
C ASN A 62 -20.82 0.66 -8.69
N GLU A 63 -21.01 1.36 -9.80
CA GLU A 63 -20.26 2.56 -10.18
C GLU A 63 -20.25 3.62 -9.07
N VAL A 64 -21.39 3.86 -8.43
CA VAL A 64 -21.54 4.82 -7.32
C VAL A 64 -20.61 4.49 -6.15
N LEU A 65 -20.34 3.21 -5.90
CA LEU A 65 -19.47 2.80 -4.80
C LEU A 65 -17.98 2.98 -5.11
N PHE A 66 -17.58 2.90 -6.38
CA PHE A 66 -16.17 2.73 -6.73
C PHE A 66 -15.57 3.85 -7.58
N ALA A 67 -16.40 4.65 -8.22
CA ALA A 67 -15.94 5.62 -9.21
C ALA A 67 -16.66 6.99 -9.19
N SER A 68 -17.68 7.18 -8.35
CA SER A 68 -18.54 8.38 -8.41
C SER A 68 -17.84 9.67 -7.99
N ASN A 69 -16.85 9.61 -7.12
CA ASN A 69 -16.11 10.79 -6.68
C ASN A 69 -14.67 10.77 -7.21
N ARG A 70 -14.50 10.98 -8.51
CA ARG A 70 -13.18 11.03 -9.14
C ARG A 70 -12.28 12.16 -8.61
N GLU A 71 -12.87 13.27 -8.19
CA GLU A 71 -12.16 14.41 -7.60
C GLU A 71 -11.80 14.18 -6.12
N GLY A 72 -12.37 13.16 -5.49
CA GLY A 72 -12.11 12.84 -4.09
C GLY A 72 -10.69 12.33 -3.85
N GLY A 73 -10.12 12.68 -2.70
CA GLY A 73 -8.73 12.35 -2.35
C GLY A 73 -8.39 10.86 -2.44
N ASP A 74 -9.32 9.97 -2.14
CA ASP A 74 -9.10 8.52 -2.21
C ASP A 74 -8.95 8.03 -3.66
N PHE A 75 -9.84 8.46 -4.57
CA PHE A 75 -9.74 8.11 -5.99
C PHE A 75 -8.48 8.70 -6.62
N GLN A 76 -8.21 9.97 -6.36
CA GLN A 76 -7.01 10.66 -6.83
C GLN A 76 -5.73 9.96 -6.36
N ASN A 77 -5.65 9.60 -5.08
CA ASN A 77 -4.49 8.90 -4.53
C ASN A 77 -4.25 7.52 -5.15
N LEU A 78 -5.31 6.76 -5.49
CA LEU A 78 -5.19 5.41 -6.05
C LEU A 78 -4.96 5.39 -7.56
N ASN A 79 -5.40 6.43 -8.29
CA ASN A 79 -5.44 6.39 -9.74
C ASN A 79 -4.54 7.43 -10.43
N ARG A 80 -3.71 8.17 -9.69
CA ARG A 80 -2.68 9.04 -10.26
C ARG A 80 -1.73 8.28 -11.18
N ASN A 81 -1.10 8.99 -12.08
CA ASN A 81 -0.13 8.44 -13.04
C ASN A 81 -0.70 7.37 -13.99
N LYS A 82 -2.04 7.30 -14.15
CA LYS A 82 -2.69 6.35 -15.05
C LYS A 82 -3.37 7.09 -16.20
N ARG A 83 -3.49 6.41 -17.33
CA ARG A 83 -4.42 6.77 -18.41
C ARG A 83 -5.73 5.99 -18.24
N SER A 84 -6.85 6.42 -18.84
CA SER A 84 -8.13 5.73 -18.76
C SER A 84 -8.70 5.44 -20.16
N LEU A 85 -9.12 4.19 -20.35
CA LEU A 85 -9.89 3.69 -21.48
C LEU A 85 -11.22 3.12 -20.97
N THR A 86 -12.34 3.52 -21.56
CA THR A 86 -13.61 2.82 -21.34
C THR A 86 -13.70 1.61 -22.24
N LEU A 87 -14.17 0.47 -21.69
CA LEU A 87 -14.38 -0.76 -22.46
C LEU A 87 -15.43 -1.65 -21.78
N ASN A 88 -16.54 -1.89 -22.48
CA ASN A 88 -17.59 -2.77 -22.02
C ASN A 88 -17.32 -4.22 -22.44
N LEU A 89 -16.64 -4.98 -21.60
CA LEU A 89 -16.25 -6.37 -21.90
C LEU A 89 -17.44 -7.34 -22.14
N LYS A 90 -18.67 -6.89 -21.94
CA LYS A 90 -19.89 -7.67 -22.25
C LYS A 90 -20.34 -7.46 -23.70
N LYS A 91 -19.79 -6.51 -24.43
CA LYS A 91 -20.17 -6.19 -25.80
C LYS A 91 -19.31 -6.97 -26.81
N PRO A 92 -19.90 -7.37 -27.96
CA PRO A 92 -19.12 -7.90 -29.07
C PRO A 92 -18.03 -6.91 -29.51
N GLY A 93 -16.85 -7.42 -29.86
CA GLY A 93 -15.69 -6.62 -30.25
C GLY A 93 -14.82 -6.12 -29.10
N ALA A 94 -15.35 -5.98 -27.89
CA ALA A 94 -14.56 -5.49 -26.74
C ALA A 94 -13.36 -6.40 -26.40
N LEU A 95 -13.55 -7.71 -26.49
CA LEU A 95 -12.48 -8.68 -26.24
C LEU A 95 -11.36 -8.54 -27.28
N GLU A 96 -11.68 -8.30 -28.54
CA GLU A 96 -10.67 -8.07 -29.59
C GLU A 96 -9.83 -6.83 -29.29
N ILE A 97 -10.46 -5.73 -28.89
CA ILE A 97 -9.77 -4.50 -28.49
C ILE A 97 -8.80 -4.82 -27.33
N LEU A 98 -9.28 -5.53 -26.29
CA LEU A 98 -8.46 -5.90 -25.16
C LEU A 98 -7.28 -6.81 -25.57
N MET A 99 -7.49 -7.78 -26.45
CA MET A 99 -6.41 -8.66 -26.92
C MET A 99 -5.36 -7.94 -27.76
N ARG A 100 -5.73 -6.90 -28.53
CA ARG A 100 -4.75 -6.03 -29.19
C ARG A 100 -3.89 -5.24 -28.19
N LEU A 101 -4.46 -4.83 -27.07
CA LEU A 101 -3.72 -4.20 -25.96
C LEU A 101 -2.80 -5.21 -25.28
N VAL A 102 -3.29 -6.43 -24.99
CA VAL A 102 -2.52 -7.54 -24.39
C VAL A 102 -1.30 -7.91 -25.22
N ALA A 103 -1.42 -7.89 -26.55
CA ALA A 103 -0.30 -8.20 -27.45
C ALA A 103 0.89 -7.26 -27.27
N GLN A 104 0.69 -6.06 -26.71
CA GLN A 104 1.73 -5.04 -26.49
C GLN A 104 2.02 -4.80 -25.02
N ALA A 105 1.28 -5.43 -24.10
CA ALA A 105 1.42 -5.21 -22.66
C ALA A 105 2.45 -6.14 -22.02
N ASP A 106 3.03 -5.68 -20.92
CA ASP A 106 3.92 -6.49 -20.07
C ASP A 106 3.16 -7.17 -18.94
N VAL A 107 2.17 -6.47 -18.38
CA VAL A 107 1.41 -6.92 -17.20
C VAL A 107 -0.07 -6.61 -17.43
N LEU A 108 -0.94 -7.54 -17.01
CA LEU A 108 -2.37 -7.32 -16.85
C LEU A 108 -2.73 -7.60 -15.40
N VAL A 109 -3.36 -6.62 -14.72
CA VAL A 109 -3.78 -6.74 -13.32
C VAL A 109 -5.30 -6.77 -13.23
N GLU A 110 -5.85 -7.75 -12.53
CA GLU A 110 -7.27 -7.85 -12.21
C GLU A 110 -7.48 -8.24 -10.73
N ASN A 111 -8.61 -7.87 -10.16
CA ASN A 111 -8.97 -8.30 -8.80
C ASN A 111 -10.44 -8.76 -8.72
N TRP A 112 -10.86 -9.52 -9.69
CA TRP A 112 -12.18 -10.12 -9.77
C TRP A 112 -12.24 -11.44 -8.97
N ARG A 113 -13.44 -11.98 -8.82
CA ARG A 113 -13.57 -13.38 -8.40
C ARG A 113 -12.98 -14.29 -9.47
N PRO A 114 -12.37 -15.43 -9.09
CA PRO A 114 -11.64 -16.30 -10.02
C PRO A 114 -12.43 -16.70 -11.26
N ASP A 115 -13.74 -16.97 -11.12
CA ASP A 115 -14.62 -17.40 -12.21
C ASP A 115 -14.81 -16.32 -13.30
N VAL A 116 -14.69 -15.05 -12.96
CA VAL A 116 -15.00 -13.94 -13.88
C VAL A 116 -14.01 -13.89 -15.05
N LYS A 117 -12.70 -13.93 -14.77
CA LYS A 117 -11.69 -13.89 -15.84
C LYS A 117 -11.79 -15.07 -16.79
N HIS A 118 -12.10 -16.26 -16.28
CA HIS A 118 -12.26 -17.45 -17.12
C HIS A 118 -13.50 -17.35 -18.02
N LYS A 119 -14.62 -16.82 -17.51
CA LYS A 119 -15.83 -16.54 -18.32
C LYS A 119 -15.58 -15.50 -19.40
N LEU A 120 -14.65 -14.58 -19.20
CA LEU A 120 -14.28 -13.54 -20.16
C LEU A 120 -13.19 -14.00 -21.15
N GLY A 121 -12.63 -15.19 -21.03
CA GLY A 121 -11.50 -15.65 -21.84
C GLY A 121 -10.20 -14.90 -21.53
N LEU A 122 -10.01 -14.50 -20.28
CA LEU A 122 -8.85 -13.77 -19.78
C LEU A 122 -8.02 -14.58 -18.76
N GLY A 123 -8.12 -15.90 -18.82
CA GLY A 123 -7.22 -16.79 -18.10
C GLY A 123 -5.78 -16.65 -18.58
N TYR A 124 -4.82 -17.06 -17.76
CA TYR A 124 -3.40 -16.94 -18.11
C TYR A 124 -3.09 -17.61 -19.45
N GLU A 125 -3.60 -18.80 -19.70
CA GLU A 125 -3.36 -19.54 -20.93
C GLU A 125 -3.97 -18.82 -22.16
N ASP A 126 -5.09 -18.12 -22.00
CA ASP A 126 -5.71 -17.35 -23.07
C ASP A 126 -4.84 -16.15 -23.44
N LEU A 127 -4.34 -15.42 -22.42
CA LEU A 127 -3.44 -14.28 -22.61
C LEU A 127 -2.09 -14.70 -23.17
N ALA A 128 -1.52 -15.80 -22.67
CA ALA A 128 -0.21 -16.31 -23.09
C ALA A 128 -0.18 -16.77 -24.56
N ARG A 129 -1.33 -17.20 -25.11
CA ARG A 129 -1.45 -17.51 -26.56
C ARG A 129 -1.31 -16.25 -27.43
N VAL A 130 -1.73 -15.10 -26.93
CA VAL A 130 -1.60 -13.81 -27.61
C VAL A 130 -0.22 -13.19 -27.38
N ASN A 131 0.26 -13.25 -26.12
CA ASN A 131 1.53 -12.70 -25.72
C ASN A 131 2.23 -13.63 -24.71
N PRO A 132 3.16 -14.48 -25.16
CA PRO A 132 3.89 -15.40 -24.27
C PRO A 132 4.72 -14.74 -23.17
N ARG A 133 4.92 -13.42 -23.27
CA ARG A 133 5.66 -12.61 -22.29
C ARG A 133 4.75 -11.93 -21.26
N ILE A 134 3.43 -12.05 -21.39
CA ILE A 134 2.48 -11.39 -20.49
C ILE A 134 2.58 -11.94 -19.07
N ILE A 135 2.56 -11.05 -18.10
CA ILE A 135 2.38 -11.39 -16.68
C ILE A 135 0.94 -11.10 -16.33
N LEU A 136 0.15 -12.14 -16.01
CA LEU A 136 -1.17 -11.97 -15.43
C LEU A 136 -1.01 -11.85 -13.92
N ALA A 137 -1.52 -10.76 -13.32
CA ALA A 137 -1.53 -10.56 -11.88
C ALA A 137 -2.96 -10.53 -11.34
N SER A 138 -3.30 -11.50 -10.50
CA SER A 138 -4.64 -11.70 -9.94
C SER A 138 -4.65 -11.46 -8.44
N ILE A 139 -5.58 -10.64 -7.94
CA ILE A 139 -5.80 -10.44 -6.50
C ILE A 139 -7.23 -10.85 -6.18
N SER A 140 -7.42 -11.75 -5.22
CA SER A 140 -8.76 -12.20 -4.80
C SER A 140 -8.89 -12.23 -3.28
N GLY A 141 -10.11 -12.39 -2.76
CA GLY A 141 -10.33 -12.46 -1.31
C GLY A 141 -9.64 -13.66 -0.66
N PHE A 142 -9.80 -14.83 -1.26
CA PHE A 142 -9.41 -16.12 -0.64
C PHE A 142 -8.42 -16.96 -1.43
N GLY A 143 -7.99 -16.54 -2.60
CA GLY A 143 -7.16 -17.30 -3.52
C GLY A 143 -7.86 -17.59 -4.84
N GLN A 144 -7.15 -18.24 -5.74
CA GLN A 144 -7.65 -18.52 -7.09
C GLN A 144 -8.35 -19.88 -7.17
N ASP A 145 -8.16 -20.73 -6.18
CA ASP A 145 -8.71 -22.07 -6.03
C ASP A 145 -9.05 -22.36 -4.56
N GLY A 146 -9.43 -23.63 -4.27
CA GLY A 146 -9.75 -24.05 -2.92
C GLY A 146 -11.19 -23.80 -2.49
N PRO A 147 -11.54 -24.14 -1.22
CA PRO A 147 -12.93 -24.21 -0.75
C PRO A 147 -13.64 -22.83 -0.68
N TYR A 148 -12.89 -21.73 -0.72
CA TYR A 148 -13.43 -20.36 -0.61
C TYR A 148 -13.20 -19.51 -1.86
N ALA A 149 -12.67 -20.06 -2.94
CA ALA A 149 -12.33 -19.29 -4.14
C ALA A 149 -13.50 -18.46 -4.71
N GLU A 150 -14.72 -19.00 -4.64
CA GLU A 150 -15.91 -18.33 -5.16
C GLU A 150 -16.59 -17.38 -4.15
N ARG A 151 -16.12 -17.33 -2.88
CA ARG A 151 -16.69 -16.46 -1.87
C ARG A 151 -16.33 -15.00 -2.14
N PRO A 152 -17.28 -14.07 -1.94
CA PRO A 152 -16.95 -12.64 -1.91
C PRO A 152 -16.10 -12.35 -0.69
N GLY A 153 -15.00 -11.61 -0.88
CA GLY A 153 -14.09 -11.19 0.18
C GLY A 153 -13.83 -9.70 0.09
N PHE A 154 -14.00 -9.00 1.22
CA PHE A 154 -13.59 -7.62 1.41
C PHE A 154 -12.64 -7.54 2.60
N ASP A 155 -11.86 -6.49 2.68
CA ASP A 155 -10.92 -6.22 3.77
C ASP A 155 -11.48 -6.51 5.17
N GLN A 156 -12.68 -5.99 5.47
CA GLN A 156 -13.35 -6.18 6.75
C GLN A 156 -13.55 -7.67 7.12
N ILE A 157 -13.96 -8.48 6.15
CA ILE A 157 -14.18 -9.92 6.36
C ILE A 157 -12.84 -10.64 6.59
N ILE A 158 -11.83 -10.24 5.82
CA ILE A 158 -10.51 -10.83 5.90
C ILE A 158 -9.76 -10.45 7.18
N GLN A 159 -9.94 -9.24 7.69
CA GLN A 159 -9.38 -8.87 9.01
C GLN A 159 -9.87 -9.79 10.13
N GLY A 160 -11.15 -10.21 10.07
CA GLY A 160 -11.68 -11.21 11.00
C GLY A 160 -11.11 -12.61 10.75
N MET A 161 -11.24 -13.12 9.52
CA MET A 161 -10.86 -14.49 9.16
C MET A 161 -9.34 -14.72 9.16
N GLY A 162 -8.55 -13.69 8.87
CA GLY A 162 -7.07 -13.74 8.87
C GLY A 162 -6.44 -13.54 10.24
N GLY A 163 -7.23 -13.50 11.33
CA GLY A 163 -6.74 -13.48 12.70
C GLY A 163 -6.36 -12.10 13.25
N LEU A 164 -6.29 -11.04 12.44
CA LEU A 164 -5.88 -9.71 12.91
C LEU A 164 -6.76 -9.19 14.03
N MET A 165 -8.08 -9.34 13.91
CA MET A 165 -9.02 -8.87 14.91
C MET A 165 -8.90 -9.63 16.23
N SER A 166 -8.44 -10.89 16.21
CA SER A 166 -8.24 -11.69 17.42
C SER A 166 -7.07 -11.23 18.30
N VAL A 167 -6.17 -10.41 17.75
CA VAL A 167 -5.02 -9.85 18.46
C VAL A 167 -5.07 -8.33 18.59
N THR A 168 -6.12 -7.70 18.05
CA THR A 168 -6.31 -6.23 18.06
C THR A 168 -7.50 -5.88 18.96
N GLY A 169 -7.27 -4.99 19.93
CA GLY A 169 -8.23 -4.63 20.97
C GLY A 169 -7.77 -5.07 22.35
N ASP A 170 -8.67 -5.10 23.29
CA ASP A 170 -8.44 -5.59 24.65
C ASP A 170 -9.53 -6.60 25.05
N THR A 171 -9.28 -7.34 26.14
CA THR A 171 -10.18 -8.41 26.60
C THR A 171 -11.55 -7.94 27.05
N ASP A 172 -11.66 -6.66 27.42
CA ASP A 172 -12.92 -6.12 27.96
C ASP A 172 -13.82 -5.56 26.86
N SER A 173 -13.24 -4.96 25.82
CA SER A 173 -13.99 -4.35 24.71
C SER A 173 -14.11 -5.27 23.48
N GLY A 174 -13.38 -6.37 23.45
CA GLY A 174 -13.41 -7.38 22.37
C GLY A 174 -12.56 -7.04 21.15
N PRO A 175 -12.75 -7.78 20.04
CA PRO A 175 -11.93 -7.65 18.85
C PRO A 175 -12.24 -6.34 18.08
N PHE A 176 -11.19 -5.61 17.73
CA PHE A 176 -11.28 -4.42 16.88
C PHE A 176 -10.69 -4.66 15.49
N ARG A 177 -11.32 -4.00 14.51
CA ARG A 177 -10.72 -3.87 13.19
C ARG A 177 -9.60 -2.82 13.22
N ALA A 178 -8.54 -3.02 12.43
CA ALA A 178 -7.56 -1.96 12.17
C ALA A 178 -8.21 -0.77 11.43
N GLY A 179 -7.81 0.44 11.75
CA GLY A 179 -8.36 1.68 11.18
C GLY A 179 -8.12 1.87 9.68
N LEU A 180 -7.35 1.01 9.03
CA LEU A 180 -7.04 1.01 7.61
C LEU A 180 -7.43 -0.33 6.95
N ALA A 181 -7.51 -0.35 5.63
CA ALA A 181 -7.81 -1.56 4.85
C ALA A 181 -6.52 -2.40 4.68
N VAL A 182 -6.05 -2.99 5.78
CA VAL A 182 -4.73 -3.64 5.85
C VAL A 182 -4.61 -4.86 4.95
N ALA A 183 -5.67 -5.66 4.82
CA ALA A 183 -5.68 -6.83 3.95
C ALA A 183 -5.61 -6.44 2.46
N ASP A 184 -6.37 -5.43 2.05
CA ASP A 184 -6.30 -4.89 0.68
C ASP A 184 -4.92 -4.29 0.36
N LEU A 185 -4.39 -3.47 1.28
CA LEU A 185 -3.11 -2.79 1.07
C LEU A 185 -1.96 -3.79 1.03
N SER A 186 -1.93 -4.76 1.93
CA SER A 186 -0.88 -5.79 1.95
C SER A 186 -0.96 -6.69 0.71
N ALA A 187 -2.14 -7.15 0.32
CA ALA A 187 -2.30 -7.97 -0.89
C ALA A 187 -1.85 -7.21 -2.15
N GLY A 188 -2.17 -5.92 -2.25
CA GLY A 188 -1.71 -5.06 -3.34
C GLY A 188 -0.18 -4.93 -3.37
N LEU A 189 0.45 -4.71 -2.22
CA LEU A 189 1.92 -4.61 -2.12
C LEU A 189 2.62 -5.94 -2.43
N TYR A 190 2.13 -7.07 -1.90
CA TYR A 190 2.68 -8.38 -2.23
C TYR A 190 2.52 -8.72 -3.71
N CYS A 191 1.38 -8.35 -4.31
CA CYS A 191 1.17 -8.55 -5.74
C CYS A 191 2.13 -7.70 -6.58
N ALA A 192 2.35 -6.43 -6.22
CA ALA A 192 3.33 -5.57 -6.88
C ALA A 192 4.75 -6.15 -6.78
N LEU A 193 5.14 -6.65 -5.61
CA LEU A 193 6.41 -7.37 -5.42
C LEU A 193 6.51 -8.61 -6.32
N GLY A 194 5.45 -9.41 -6.39
CA GLY A 194 5.36 -10.58 -7.27
C GLY A 194 5.50 -10.21 -8.75
N ILE A 195 4.86 -9.12 -9.20
CA ILE A 195 5.00 -8.59 -10.55
C ILE A 195 6.46 -8.20 -10.84
N LEU A 196 7.12 -7.48 -9.93
CA LEU A 196 8.52 -7.08 -10.09
C LEU A 196 9.46 -8.28 -10.16
N ALA A 197 9.25 -9.30 -9.32
CA ALA A 197 9.99 -10.56 -9.37
C ALA A 197 9.77 -11.29 -10.71
N ALA A 198 8.53 -11.36 -11.19
CA ALA A 198 8.20 -11.98 -12.47
C ALA A 198 8.77 -11.20 -13.66
N LEU A 199 8.78 -9.87 -13.63
CA LEU A 199 9.42 -9.03 -14.64
C LEU A 199 10.94 -9.25 -14.68
N HIS A 200 11.55 -9.39 -13.52
CA HIS A 200 13.00 -9.67 -13.42
C HIS A 200 13.32 -11.08 -13.96
N GLU A 201 12.57 -12.10 -13.55
CA GLU A 201 12.75 -13.48 -14.02
C GLU A 201 12.56 -13.58 -15.54
N ARG A 202 11.58 -12.87 -16.09
CA ARG A 202 11.28 -12.82 -17.53
C ARG A 202 12.46 -12.33 -18.39
N GLU A 203 13.36 -11.51 -17.85
CA GLU A 203 14.57 -11.09 -18.58
C GLU A 203 15.52 -12.27 -18.86
N VAL A 204 15.42 -13.34 -18.06
CA VAL A 204 16.20 -14.57 -18.23
C VAL A 204 15.44 -15.61 -19.07
N SER A 205 14.19 -15.89 -18.70
CA SER A 205 13.41 -16.96 -19.37
C SER A 205 12.79 -16.51 -20.70
N GLY A 206 12.58 -15.22 -20.88
CA GLY A 206 11.81 -14.67 -22.00
C GLY A 206 10.30 -14.88 -21.92
N ARG A 207 9.79 -15.50 -20.85
CA ARG A 207 8.39 -15.92 -20.67
C ARG A 207 7.70 -15.15 -19.55
N GLY A 208 6.42 -14.85 -19.73
CA GLY A 208 5.57 -14.36 -18.67
C GLY A 208 5.08 -15.50 -17.75
N GLN A 209 4.36 -15.14 -16.69
CA GLN A 209 3.78 -16.11 -15.76
C GLN A 209 2.53 -15.55 -15.09
N TRP A 210 1.79 -16.41 -14.44
CA TRP A 210 0.66 -16.03 -13.60
C TRP A 210 1.15 -15.74 -12.17
N VAL A 211 0.99 -14.49 -11.72
CA VAL A 211 1.22 -14.05 -10.36
C VAL A 211 -0.13 -13.91 -9.67
N HIS A 212 -0.32 -14.50 -8.51
CA HIS A 212 -1.55 -14.29 -7.77
C HIS A 212 -1.30 -14.09 -6.28
N SER A 213 -2.13 -13.26 -5.67
CA SER A 213 -2.15 -12.97 -4.24
C SER A 213 -3.60 -13.06 -3.75
N SER A 214 -3.78 -13.31 -2.46
CA SER A 214 -5.08 -13.18 -1.83
C SER A 214 -5.01 -12.30 -0.60
N LEU A 215 -6.14 -11.63 -0.31
CA LEU A 215 -6.26 -10.81 0.88
C LEU A 215 -5.99 -11.64 2.15
N LEU A 216 -6.55 -12.88 2.18
CA LEU A 216 -6.38 -13.77 3.32
C LEU A 216 -4.93 -14.17 3.55
N HIS A 217 -4.22 -14.61 2.51
CA HIS A 217 -2.82 -15.03 2.65
C HIS A 217 -1.92 -13.84 3.01
N ALA A 218 -2.12 -12.69 2.34
CA ALA A 218 -1.37 -11.48 2.63
C ALA A 218 -1.59 -11.00 4.08
N GLN A 219 -2.84 -11.06 4.57
CA GLN A 219 -3.17 -10.73 5.96
C GLN A 219 -2.46 -11.67 6.95
N ILE A 220 -2.46 -12.98 6.70
CA ILE A 220 -1.77 -13.98 7.54
C ILE A 220 -0.26 -13.74 7.51
N ALA A 221 0.32 -13.43 6.35
CA ALA A 221 1.74 -13.09 6.25
C ALA A 221 2.10 -11.82 7.06
N MET A 222 1.21 -10.83 7.11
CA MET A 222 1.39 -9.63 7.94
C MET A 222 1.24 -9.89 9.44
N MET A 223 0.61 -11.00 9.85
CA MET A 223 0.56 -11.40 11.27
C MET A 223 1.92 -11.87 11.81
N ASP A 224 2.88 -12.17 10.94
CA ASP A 224 4.29 -12.44 11.20
C ASP A 224 4.54 -13.26 12.48
N PHE A 225 5.15 -12.67 13.50
CA PHE A 225 5.54 -13.35 14.74
C PHE A 225 4.35 -13.93 15.53
N GLN A 226 3.16 -13.38 15.41
CA GLN A 226 1.96 -13.92 16.09
C GLN A 226 1.61 -15.31 15.54
N VAL A 227 1.62 -15.46 14.22
CA VAL A 227 1.39 -16.75 13.57
C VAL A 227 2.58 -17.68 13.79
N ALA A 228 3.82 -17.15 13.66
CA ALA A 228 5.03 -17.96 13.86
C ALA A 228 5.11 -18.59 15.26
N ARG A 229 4.74 -17.86 16.32
CA ARG A 229 4.67 -18.37 17.70
C ARG A 229 3.60 -19.46 17.87
N TYR A 230 2.47 -19.29 17.20
CA TYR A 230 1.41 -20.30 17.27
C TYR A 230 1.82 -21.60 16.57
N ILE A 231 2.33 -21.54 15.34
CA ILE A 231 2.66 -22.76 14.58
C ILE A 231 3.91 -23.50 15.08
N ASN A 232 4.86 -22.78 15.74
CA ASN A 232 6.10 -23.41 16.25
C ASN A 232 6.03 -23.74 17.75
N ASP A 233 5.41 -22.90 18.56
CA ASP A 233 5.46 -22.98 20.01
C ASP A 233 4.09 -23.34 20.63
N GLY A 234 3.02 -23.40 19.83
CA GLY A 234 1.66 -23.60 20.32
C GLY A 234 1.06 -22.43 21.10
N ASN A 235 1.74 -21.28 21.13
CA ASN A 235 1.29 -20.09 21.84
C ASN A 235 0.13 -19.41 21.10
N VAL A 236 -1.06 -19.49 21.64
CA VAL A 236 -2.24 -18.80 21.09
C VAL A 236 -2.12 -17.32 21.44
N PRO A 237 -2.00 -16.41 20.44
CA PRO A 237 -1.95 -14.99 20.70
C PRO A 237 -3.31 -14.47 21.19
N VAL A 238 -3.26 -13.49 22.08
CA VAL A 238 -4.44 -12.84 22.67
C VAL A 238 -4.37 -11.33 22.46
N GLN A 239 -5.46 -10.65 22.77
CA GLN A 239 -5.54 -9.20 22.78
C GLN A 239 -4.80 -8.64 24.01
N GLU A 240 -3.86 -7.73 23.76
CA GLU A 240 -3.02 -7.10 24.79
C GLU A 240 -3.28 -5.60 24.95
N GLY A 241 -4.38 -5.10 24.36
CA GLY A 241 -4.68 -3.68 24.32
C GLY A 241 -3.56 -2.89 23.62
N ASN A 242 -3.03 -1.91 24.35
CA ASN A 242 -1.91 -1.09 23.86
C ASN A 242 -0.53 -1.56 24.38
N ASN A 243 -0.42 -2.79 24.86
CA ASN A 243 0.84 -3.34 25.32
C ASN A 243 1.49 -4.24 24.26
N HIS A 244 2.81 -4.31 24.29
CA HIS A 244 3.52 -5.31 23.48
C HIS A 244 3.34 -6.71 24.09
N PRO A 245 3.02 -7.76 23.30
CA PRO A 245 2.66 -9.06 23.87
C PRO A 245 3.76 -9.76 24.67
N THR A 246 5.03 -9.48 24.36
CA THR A 246 6.16 -10.21 24.95
C THR A 246 7.19 -9.31 25.61
N SER A 247 7.01 -8.00 25.61
CA SER A 247 8.00 -7.04 26.16
C SER A 247 7.35 -6.05 27.13
N SER A 248 8.08 -5.71 28.20
CA SER A 248 7.63 -4.77 29.23
C SER A 248 8.80 -4.04 29.91
N PRO A 249 8.67 -2.70 30.17
CA PRO A 249 7.58 -1.85 29.76
C PRO A 249 7.68 -1.46 28.27
N MET A 250 6.65 -1.80 27.51
CA MET A 250 6.49 -1.41 26.13
C MET A 250 4.99 -1.30 25.82
N GLY A 251 4.54 -0.09 25.51
CA GLY A 251 3.12 0.19 25.29
C GLY A 251 2.76 1.65 25.47
N LEU A 252 1.46 1.91 25.69
CA LEU A 252 0.90 3.24 25.87
C LEU A 252 0.87 3.63 27.35
N PHE A 253 1.34 4.85 27.65
CA PHE A 253 1.36 5.44 28.98
C PHE A 253 0.70 6.81 28.99
N THR A 254 0.22 7.22 30.19
CA THR A 254 -0.52 8.47 30.37
C THR A 254 0.38 9.53 31.02
N ALA A 255 0.51 10.67 30.37
CA ALA A 255 1.14 11.89 30.87
C ALA A 255 0.06 12.88 31.37
N SER A 256 0.49 14.05 31.85
CA SER A 256 -0.45 15.06 32.40
C SER A 256 -1.44 15.65 31.37
N ASP A 257 -1.13 15.60 30.08
CA ASP A 257 -1.89 16.25 28.99
C ASP A 257 -2.26 15.28 27.84
N GLY A 258 -2.00 13.98 27.99
CA GLY A 258 -2.30 13.01 26.96
C GLY A 258 -1.56 11.70 27.14
N SER A 259 -1.41 10.96 26.03
CA SER A 259 -0.76 9.65 26.05
C SER A 259 0.43 9.59 25.07
N PHE A 260 1.40 8.76 25.39
CA PHE A 260 2.57 8.50 24.56
C PHE A 260 2.97 7.02 24.60
N ASN A 261 3.63 6.56 23.54
CA ASN A 261 4.22 5.23 23.51
C ASN A 261 5.63 5.24 24.10
N LEU A 262 5.94 4.21 24.88
CA LEU A 262 7.24 3.94 25.49
C LEU A 262 7.74 2.57 25.06
N GLY A 263 9.01 2.48 24.70
CA GLY A 263 9.69 1.22 24.35
C GLY A 263 10.93 0.98 25.23
N ALA A 264 10.72 0.68 26.51
CA ALA A 264 11.83 0.44 27.46
C ALA A 264 12.08 -1.05 27.72
N SER A 265 11.84 -1.90 26.71
CA SER A 265 12.16 -3.34 26.77
C SER A 265 13.67 -3.59 26.78
N GLY A 266 14.04 -4.76 27.31
CA GLY A 266 15.45 -5.13 27.51
C GLY A 266 16.07 -4.46 28.71
N GLN A 267 17.10 -5.11 29.26
CA GLN A 267 17.69 -4.71 30.57
C GLN A 267 18.37 -3.34 30.50
N GLY A 268 18.97 -2.99 29.35
CA GLY A 268 19.67 -1.71 29.19
C GLY A 268 18.70 -0.52 29.17
N ASN A 269 17.60 -0.64 28.47
CA ASN A 269 16.57 0.40 28.44
C ASN A 269 15.84 0.52 29.77
N TRP A 270 15.53 -0.61 30.38
CA TRP A 270 14.95 -0.65 31.74
C TRP A 270 15.81 0.08 32.77
N LYS A 271 17.14 -0.17 32.78
CA LYS A 271 18.05 0.52 33.65
C LYS A 271 18.04 2.04 33.44
N ARG A 272 18.18 2.49 32.19
CA ARG A 272 18.13 3.91 31.84
C ARG A 272 16.81 4.59 32.24
N LEU A 273 15.71 3.86 32.05
CA LEU A 273 14.38 4.35 32.47
C LEU A 273 14.34 4.54 34.01
N CYS A 274 14.74 3.55 34.79
CA CYS A 274 14.74 3.65 36.24
C CYS A 274 15.64 4.79 36.76
N GLU A 275 16.80 4.98 36.16
CA GLU A 275 17.74 6.06 36.49
C GLU A 275 17.09 7.44 36.14
N LEU A 276 16.49 7.60 34.97
CA LEU A 276 15.80 8.83 34.55
C LEU A 276 14.66 9.19 35.52
N LEU A 277 13.89 8.19 35.94
CA LEU A 277 12.74 8.36 36.81
C LEU A 277 13.14 8.52 38.30
N ALA A 278 14.42 8.45 38.63
CA ALA A 278 14.94 8.41 40.01
C ALA A 278 14.29 7.30 40.83
N LYS A 279 14.16 6.11 40.22
CA LYS A 279 13.59 4.90 40.82
C LYS A 279 14.55 3.70 40.76
N PRO A 280 15.79 3.84 41.28
CA PRO A 280 16.76 2.75 41.23
C PRO A 280 16.31 1.50 42.00
N GLU A 281 15.43 1.65 43.00
CA GLU A 281 14.83 0.55 43.74
C GLU A 281 14.05 -0.44 42.89
N TRP A 282 13.51 -0.01 41.75
CA TRP A 282 12.80 -0.90 40.83
C TRP A 282 13.73 -1.89 40.12
N LEU A 283 15.03 -1.62 40.06
CA LEU A 283 16.01 -2.55 39.49
C LEU A 283 16.21 -3.77 40.37
N ALA A 284 16.02 -3.62 41.70
CA ALA A 284 16.15 -4.67 42.71
C ALA A 284 14.79 -5.29 43.12
N ASP A 285 13.66 -4.76 42.62
CA ASP A 285 12.32 -5.30 42.90
C ASP A 285 12.22 -6.71 42.32
N PRO A 286 11.93 -7.76 43.15
CA PRO A 286 11.86 -9.14 42.67
C PRO A 286 10.92 -9.37 41.49
N GLU A 287 9.87 -8.56 41.36
CA GLU A 287 8.89 -8.66 40.27
C GLU A 287 9.37 -7.97 38.96
N PHE A 288 10.48 -7.19 39.00
CA PHE A 288 10.91 -6.40 37.82
C PHE A 288 12.36 -6.70 37.37
N THR A 289 13.05 -7.62 38.02
CA THR A 289 14.47 -7.92 37.76
C THR A 289 14.73 -8.45 36.35
N THR A 290 13.78 -9.17 35.74
CA THR A 290 13.88 -9.69 34.39
C THR A 290 12.72 -9.20 33.52
N GLU A 291 12.90 -9.23 32.21
CA GLU A 291 11.81 -8.86 31.26
C GLU A 291 10.59 -9.78 31.41
N ALA A 292 10.80 -11.06 31.58
CA ALA A 292 9.70 -12.02 31.79
C ALA A 292 8.89 -11.71 33.05
N LEU A 293 9.56 -11.34 34.14
CA LEU A 293 8.87 -10.91 35.36
C LEU A 293 8.14 -9.59 35.18
N ARG A 294 8.69 -8.62 34.45
CA ARG A 294 8.02 -7.38 34.14
C ARG A 294 6.78 -7.61 33.25
N VAL A 295 6.82 -8.56 32.34
CA VAL A 295 5.64 -8.97 31.55
C VAL A 295 4.59 -9.62 32.45
N ALA A 296 4.98 -10.54 33.36
CA ALA A 296 4.07 -11.21 34.29
C ALA A 296 3.41 -10.23 35.28
N HIS A 297 4.14 -9.20 35.72
CA HIS A 297 3.68 -8.19 36.67
C HIS A 297 3.35 -6.84 36.00
N ARG A 298 3.05 -6.83 34.69
CA ARG A 298 2.76 -5.64 33.89
C ARG A 298 1.72 -4.70 34.50
N PRO A 299 0.57 -5.16 35.01
CA PRO A 299 -0.42 -4.25 35.59
C PRO A 299 0.13 -3.40 36.73
N ARG A 300 0.92 -3.99 37.65
CA ARG A 300 1.55 -3.29 38.75
C ARG A 300 2.59 -2.30 38.23
N LEU A 301 3.46 -2.73 37.31
CA LEU A 301 4.51 -1.89 36.73
C LEU A 301 3.90 -0.68 35.97
N ASN A 302 2.90 -0.92 35.14
CA ASN A 302 2.25 0.16 34.38
C ASN A 302 1.56 1.17 35.30
N ALA A 303 0.93 0.72 36.40
CA ALA A 303 0.34 1.61 37.40
C ALA A 303 1.40 2.54 38.05
N LEU A 304 2.54 1.99 38.44
CA LEU A 304 3.68 2.75 39.03
C LEU A 304 4.24 3.76 38.00
N LEU A 305 4.45 3.34 36.76
CA LEU A 305 4.95 4.19 35.69
C LEU A 305 3.97 5.33 35.37
N ASN A 306 2.67 5.05 35.24
CA ASN A 306 1.67 6.09 34.99
C ASN A 306 1.61 7.13 36.11
N GLN A 307 1.77 6.73 37.39
CA GLN A 307 1.85 7.70 38.51
C GLN A 307 3.00 8.69 38.34
N VAL A 308 4.16 8.21 37.88
CA VAL A 308 5.33 9.07 37.62
C VAL A 308 5.09 9.92 36.36
N PHE A 309 4.55 9.33 35.30
CA PHE A 309 4.37 10.03 34.03
C PHE A 309 3.32 11.17 34.09
N LEU A 310 2.40 11.14 35.03
CA LEU A 310 1.46 12.25 35.26
C LEU A 310 2.15 13.56 35.73
N THR A 311 3.44 13.54 36.11
CA THR A 311 4.17 14.71 36.60
C THR A 311 4.61 15.69 35.51
N HIS A 312 4.63 15.27 34.25
CA HIS A 312 5.05 16.11 33.13
C HIS A 312 4.15 15.89 31.91
N THR A 313 4.26 16.78 30.92
CA THR A 313 3.53 16.65 29.63
C THR A 313 4.13 15.56 28.76
N VAL A 314 3.35 15.12 27.75
CA VAL A 314 3.79 14.16 26.71
C VAL A 314 5.11 14.62 26.08
N HIS A 315 5.19 15.89 25.66
CA HIS A 315 6.36 16.42 24.99
C HIS A 315 7.62 16.40 25.90
N GLN A 316 7.45 16.82 27.13
CA GLN A 316 8.54 16.80 28.12
C GLN A 316 9.04 15.36 28.39
N TRP A 317 8.14 14.37 28.50
CA TRP A 317 8.55 12.99 28.70
C TRP A 317 9.23 12.41 27.46
N VAL A 318 8.69 12.62 26.28
CA VAL A 318 9.27 12.12 25.03
C VAL A 318 10.69 12.66 24.83
N ASP A 319 10.91 13.96 25.06
CA ASP A 319 12.24 14.56 24.95
C ASP A 319 13.24 13.97 25.97
N ARG A 320 12.85 13.90 27.25
CA ARG A 320 13.71 13.36 28.31
C ARG A 320 14.07 11.89 28.09
N LEU A 321 13.10 11.07 27.65
CA LEU A 321 13.31 9.65 27.38
C LEU A 321 14.27 9.44 26.20
N ASN A 322 14.04 10.14 25.09
CA ASN A 322 14.89 10.05 23.91
C ASN A 322 16.32 10.56 24.17
N GLN A 323 16.51 11.60 25.01
CA GLN A 323 17.83 12.09 25.42
C GLN A 323 18.69 11.03 26.12
N VAL A 324 18.07 10.13 26.88
CA VAL A 324 18.77 9.02 27.53
C VAL A 324 18.75 7.72 26.70
N GLY A 325 18.27 7.78 25.44
CA GLY A 325 18.23 6.64 24.54
C GLY A 325 17.16 5.60 24.88
N VAL A 326 16.08 6.01 25.55
CA VAL A 326 14.87 5.19 25.75
C VAL A 326 13.83 5.61 24.72
N PRO A 327 13.44 4.75 23.75
CA PRO A 327 12.49 5.10 22.71
C PRO A 327 11.13 5.52 23.27
N ALA A 328 10.67 6.69 22.86
CA ALA A 328 9.35 7.20 23.20
C ALA A 328 8.83 8.11 22.08
N GLY A 329 7.52 8.16 21.91
CA GLY A 329 6.87 9.01 20.92
C GLY A 329 5.41 9.31 21.26
N PRO A 330 4.88 10.50 20.89
CA PRO A 330 3.49 10.86 21.13
C PRO A 330 2.56 10.03 20.26
N VAL A 331 1.28 9.98 20.63
CA VAL A 331 0.20 9.44 19.77
C VAL A 331 -0.42 10.60 19.03
N TYR A 332 -0.13 10.70 17.75
CA TYR A 332 -0.60 11.79 16.89
C TYR A 332 -1.93 11.49 16.22
N THR A 333 -2.76 12.49 16.08
CA THR A 333 -3.82 12.52 15.08
C THR A 333 -3.23 12.77 13.68
N VAL A 334 -3.97 12.43 12.62
CA VAL A 334 -3.49 12.65 11.23
C VAL A 334 -3.07 14.11 10.96
N PRO A 335 -3.82 15.15 11.38
CA PRO A 335 -3.34 16.53 11.25
C PRO A 335 -2.00 16.79 11.96
N GLN A 336 -1.79 16.23 13.14
CA GLN A 336 -0.53 16.36 13.87
C GLN A 336 0.63 15.66 13.18
N VAL A 337 0.39 14.45 12.62
CA VAL A 337 1.40 13.75 11.78
C VAL A 337 1.87 14.65 10.65
N MET A 338 0.95 15.34 9.95
CA MET A 338 1.31 16.23 8.83
C MET A 338 2.07 17.49 9.25
N GLN A 339 2.09 17.83 10.55
CA GLN A 339 2.87 18.96 11.09
C GLN A 339 4.22 18.55 11.66
N ASP A 340 4.45 17.25 11.87
CA ASP A 340 5.69 16.75 12.45
C ASP A 340 6.91 17.12 11.59
N PRO A 341 8.03 17.60 12.19
CA PRO A 341 9.21 18.00 11.45
C PRO A 341 9.86 16.86 10.65
N GLN A 342 9.88 15.63 11.20
CA GLN A 342 10.45 14.49 10.50
C GLN A 342 9.58 14.07 9.32
N VAL A 343 8.25 14.12 9.47
CA VAL A 343 7.29 13.82 8.39
C VAL A 343 7.44 14.84 7.25
N LYS A 344 7.60 16.13 7.56
CA LYS A 344 7.89 17.17 6.58
C LYS A 344 9.23 16.94 5.88
N HIS A 345 10.27 16.60 6.63
CA HIS A 345 11.60 16.31 6.09
C HIS A 345 11.58 15.10 5.13
N LEU A 346 10.81 14.08 5.44
CA LEU A 346 10.66 12.89 4.57
C LEU A 346 9.91 13.17 3.27
N GLY A 347 9.24 14.33 3.14
CA GLY A 347 8.48 14.67 1.94
C GLY A 347 7.36 13.67 1.64
N VAL A 348 6.62 13.25 2.68
CA VAL A 348 5.57 12.21 2.54
C VAL A 348 4.37 12.66 1.71
N THR A 349 4.29 13.94 1.37
CA THR A 349 3.24 14.49 0.51
C THR A 349 3.84 15.34 -0.60
N GLU A 350 3.22 15.25 -1.77
CA GLU A 350 3.54 16.05 -2.95
C GLU A 350 2.26 16.74 -3.45
N THR A 351 2.40 17.96 -3.96
CA THR A 351 1.30 18.74 -4.53
C THR A 351 1.47 18.84 -6.02
N LEU A 352 0.43 18.49 -6.77
CA LEU A 352 0.35 18.65 -8.21
C LEU A 352 -0.73 19.66 -8.55
N GLU A 353 -0.40 20.65 -9.38
CA GLU A 353 -1.39 21.55 -9.97
C GLU A 353 -2.20 20.81 -11.03
N THR A 354 -3.52 20.90 -10.95
CA THR A 354 -4.44 20.23 -11.87
C THR A 354 -5.45 21.25 -12.42
N PRO A 355 -6.14 20.93 -13.52
CA PRO A 355 -7.23 21.78 -14.04
C PRO A 355 -8.35 22.08 -13.04
N HIS A 356 -8.45 21.24 -11.98
CA HIS A 356 -9.46 21.35 -10.91
C HIS A 356 -8.88 21.92 -9.60
N GLY A 357 -7.72 22.58 -9.66
CA GLY A 357 -6.97 23.11 -8.52
C GLY A 357 -5.92 22.15 -7.97
N PRO A 358 -5.16 22.57 -6.95
CA PRO A 358 -4.09 21.76 -6.39
C PRO A 358 -4.62 20.48 -5.74
N LYS A 359 -3.96 19.36 -6.01
CA LYS A 359 -4.23 18.05 -5.39
C LYS A 359 -2.99 17.60 -4.62
N HIS A 360 -3.22 17.03 -3.45
CA HIS A 360 -2.15 16.53 -2.59
C HIS A 360 -2.14 14.99 -2.60
N TYR A 361 -0.96 14.41 -2.73
CA TYR A 361 -0.77 12.98 -2.85
C TYR A 361 0.20 12.46 -1.80
N ILE A 362 -0.03 11.26 -1.30
CA ILE A 362 0.94 10.54 -0.46
C ILE A 362 2.01 9.96 -1.39
N THR A 363 3.27 10.30 -1.17
CA THR A 363 4.40 9.79 -1.97
C THR A 363 4.67 8.30 -1.70
N GLN A 364 5.53 7.68 -2.50
CA GLN A 364 5.99 6.31 -2.21
C GLN A 364 6.90 6.27 -0.99
N ALA A 365 6.74 5.23 -0.17
CA ALA A 365 7.57 5.03 1.02
C ALA A 365 8.99 4.52 0.71
N VAL A 366 9.29 4.23 -0.56
CA VAL A 366 10.60 3.77 -1.02
C VAL A 366 11.28 4.85 -1.83
N THR A 367 12.48 5.24 -1.44
CA THR A 367 13.29 6.22 -2.16
C THR A 367 14.39 5.51 -2.97
N LEU A 368 14.40 5.70 -4.28
CA LEU A 368 15.47 5.28 -5.17
C LEU A 368 16.36 6.48 -5.50
N SER A 369 17.63 6.41 -5.19
CA SER A 369 18.56 7.55 -5.31
C SER A 369 18.76 8.07 -6.75
N ARG A 370 18.53 7.25 -7.77
CA ARG A 370 18.73 7.58 -9.18
C ARG A 370 17.46 7.63 -10.00
N THR A 371 16.44 6.88 -9.62
CA THR A 371 15.16 6.73 -10.32
C THR A 371 14.00 6.85 -9.33
N PRO A 372 13.83 8.00 -8.67
CA PRO A 372 12.80 8.18 -7.64
C PRO A 372 11.40 7.93 -8.20
N ALA A 373 10.49 7.58 -7.32
CA ALA A 373 9.07 7.59 -7.63
C ALA A 373 8.56 9.04 -7.70
N GLU A 374 7.59 9.31 -8.58
CA GLU A 374 7.09 10.66 -8.85
C GLU A 374 5.57 10.66 -9.04
N VAL A 375 4.89 11.72 -8.59
CA VAL A 375 3.51 12.04 -8.95
C VAL A 375 3.55 12.94 -10.17
N ARG A 376 3.26 12.42 -11.37
CA ARG A 376 3.38 13.14 -12.65
C ARG A 376 2.07 13.68 -13.16
N THR A 377 0.99 12.91 -12.97
CA THR A 377 -0.34 13.27 -13.43
C THR A 377 -1.38 12.96 -12.36
N HIS A 378 -2.42 13.75 -12.32
CA HIS A 378 -3.62 13.44 -11.53
C HIS A 378 -4.33 12.20 -12.07
N ALA A 379 -5.31 11.68 -11.32
CA ALA A 379 -6.15 10.60 -11.80
C ALA A 379 -6.93 11.04 -13.04
N PRO A 380 -7.05 10.19 -14.07
CA PRO A 380 -7.69 10.55 -15.32
C PRO A 380 -9.20 10.74 -15.18
N GLY A 381 -9.78 11.53 -16.05
CA GLY A 381 -11.21 11.55 -16.33
C GLY A 381 -11.69 10.20 -16.84
N TRP A 382 -13.00 10.01 -16.87
CA TRP A 382 -13.61 8.75 -17.33
C TRP A 382 -13.41 8.56 -18.82
N GLY A 383 -12.67 7.52 -19.23
CA GLY A 383 -12.34 7.25 -20.62
C GLY A 383 -11.56 8.35 -21.32
N GLU A 384 -10.91 9.23 -20.58
CA GLU A 384 -10.22 10.42 -21.10
C GLU A 384 -9.28 10.12 -22.28
N HIS A 385 -8.72 8.91 -22.32
CA HIS A 385 -7.74 8.54 -23.34
C HIS A 385 -8.27 7.51 -24.34
N THR A 386 -9.58 7.22 -24.34
CA THR A 386 -10.18 6.13 -25.14
C THR A 386 -9.81 6.23 -26.60
N ASP A 387 -10.12 7.36 -27.26
CA ASP A 387 -9.92 7.51 -28.71
C ASP A 387 -8.45 7.50 -29.11
N ALA A 388 -7.60 8.13 -28.29
CA ALA A 388 -6.17 8.14 -28.51
C ALA A 388 -5.58 6.72 -28.44
N VAL A 389 -5.96 5.94 -27.40
CA VAL A 389 -5.50 4.56 -27.24
C VAL A 389 -6.00 3.66 -28.38
N LEU A 390 -7.25 3.80 -28.80
CA LEU A 390 -7.79 3.02 -29.93
C LEU A 390 -7.06 3.34 -31.23
N THR A 391 -6.73 4.61 -31.45
CA THR A 391 -5.93 5.04 -32.61
C THR A 391 -4.54 4.42 -32.57
N ASP A 392 -3.87 4.45 -31.39
CA ASP A 392 -2.52 3.89 -31.20
C ASP A 392 -2.45 2.38 -31.48
N ILE A 393 -3.55 1.64 -31.26
CA ILE A 393 -3.64 0.20 -31.57
C ILE A 393 -4.22 -0.10 -32.96
N GLY A 394 -4.37 0.94 -33.80
CA GLY A 394 -4.61 0.81 -35.24
C GLY A 394 -6.09 0.84 -35.68
N TYR A 395 -7.01 1.33 -34.84
CA TYR A 395 -8.38 1.57 -35.25
C TYR A 395 -8.53 2.93 -35.96
N SER A 396 -9.31 2.96 -37.03
CA SER A 396 -9.67 4.19 -37.72
C SER A 396 -10.70 5.02 -36.94
N SER A 397 -10.78 6.31 -37.23
CA SER A 397 -11.80 7.19 -36.60
C SER A 397 -13.25 6.71 -36.89
N THR A 398 -13.49 6.05 -38.02
CA THR A 398 -14.79 5.47 -38.35
C THR A 398 -15.13 4.28 -37.44
N GLU A 399 -14.20 3.38 -37.21
CA GLU A 399 -14.37 2.24 -36.27
C GLU A 399 -14.56 2.73 -34.85
N ILE A 400 -13.78 3.72 -34.41
CA ILE A 400 -13.90 4.33 -33.07
C ILE A 400 -15.29 4.92 -32.86
N ALA A 401 -15.81 5.68 -33.86
CA ALA A 401 -17.17 6.23 -33.84
C ALA A 401 -18.25 5.13 -33.75
N GLN A 402 -18.02 3.99 -34.42
CA GLN A 402 -18.92 2.83 -34.32
C GLN A 402 -18.89 2.19 -32.95
N PHE A 403 -17.71 2.07 -32.31
CA PHE A 403 -17.59 1.54 -30.95
C PHE A 403 -18.36 2.40 -29.95
N HIS A 404 -18.23 3.72 -30.01
CA HIS A 404 -19.04 4.64 -29.21
C HIS A 404 -20.55 4.45 -29.45
N ALA A 405 -20.99 4.42 -30.71
CA ALA A 405 -22.42 4.26 -31.08
C ALA A 405 -23.00 2.93 -30.56
N GLN A 406 -22.18 1.88 -30.48
CA GLN A 406 -22.60 0.55 -30.02
C GLN A 406 -22.44 0.38 -28.48
N GLY A 407 -21.90 1.36 -27.81
CA GLY A 407 -21.60 1.30 -26.36
C GLY A 407 -20.54 0.22 -26.01
N VAL A 408 -19.57 0.04 -26.89
CA VAL A 408 -18.39 -0.82 -26.67
C VAL A 408 -17.36 -0.05 -25.83
N VAL A 409 -17.23 1.24 -26.10
CA VAL A 409 -16.34 2.17 -25.40
C VAL A 409 -17.10 3.40 -24.94
#